data_8fcc1828d457728ef3f6addc3c06a3c6
#
_entry.id   8fcc1828d457728ef3f6addc3c06a3c6
#
_cell.length_a   1.000
_cell.length_b   1.000
_cell.length_c   1.000
_cell.angle_alpha   90.00
_cell.angle_beta   90.00
_cell.angle_gamma   90.00
#
_symmetry.space_group_name_H-M   'P 1'
#
loop_
_entity.id
_entity.type
_entity.pdbx_description
1 polymer ?
#
loop_
_entity_poly.entity_id
_entity_poly.type
_entity_poly.pdbx_seq_one_letter_code
_entity_poly.pdbx_strand_id
1 'polypeptide(L)'
;MNVKLRSRLAQRLDTDIALAAAVPARAAVLQVQRAILWLRHGRAAEAREALNRLHAQALVHPRVDLAAWLHLAEGLTAYFSAFGGGAGERVRRAHVMARHAGLGVLQAQCDAWLAQMAFVERDIERLVTHATATLAGPADDSAACRVASALGMAWDLAQDPAVATAWYAWGRRAASAEGDDAGLAALLYNQMQMRAVRIRHAALAGEPGEAPAVLLGVDSIGHFDDAVGGSARGDLTPLLRAQLLTVQGDFAAAAPLLEAHLPEAMASGLARTGGSLLADLAWCWANTGEASRARALADQAAVEVLAEDSPHCDLDERAALHARLAQVYARLNEPGLAQRHGEAAQAAWADDAAQRRLWARRLAEAGLGTPPR
;
A
#
# COMPACT_ATOMS: atom_id res chain seq x y z
N MET A 1 1.84 26.26 11.92
CA MET A 1 2.46 25.80 13.19
C MET A 1 3.19 24.49 12.90
N ASN A 2 4.52 24.44 13.01
CA ASN A 2 5.31 23.26 12.65
C ASN A 2 5.15 22.22 13.78
N VAL A 3 4.21 21.29 13.65
CA VAL A 3 4.02 20.22 14.65
C VAL A 3 5.24 19.30 14.56
N LYS A 4 6.05 19.28 15.60
CA LYS A 4 7.22 18.42 15.71
C LYS A 4 6.77 16.96 15.76
N LEU A 5 7.35 16.09 14.92
CA LEU A 5 7.08 14.64 15.02
C LEU A 5 7.50 14.11 16.39
N ARG A 6 6.69 13.23 16.96
CA ARG A 6 6.88 12.73 18.34
C ARG A 6 7.55 11.36 18.39
N SER A 7 7.69 10.67 17.23
CA SER A 7 8.30 9.35 17.18
C SER A 7 9.75 9.35 17.70
N ARG A 8 10.18 8.26 18.33
CA ARG A 8 11.56 8.11 18.81
C ARG A 8 12.57 8.20 17.67
N LEU A 9 12.23 7.65 16.50
CA LEU A 9 13.06 7.78 15.29
C LEU A 9 13.24 9.24 14.87
N ALA A 10 12.17 10.06 14.89
CA ALA A 10 12.27 11.48 14.56
C ALA A 10 13.17 12.24 15.53
N GLN A 11 13.01 12.00 16.83
CA GLN A 11 13.83 12.62 17.88
C GLN A 11 15.30 12.23 17.76
N ARG A 12 15.58 10.95 17.47
CA ARG A 12 16.93 10.46 17.24
C ARG A 12 17.57 11.13 16.02
N LEU A 13 16.86 11.19 14.88
CA LEU A 13 17.35 11.85 13.68
C LEU A 13 17.64 13.34 13.92
N ASP A 14 16.78 14.06 14.63
CA ASP A 14 17.01 15.47 14.98
C ASP A 14 18.27 15.64 15.84
N THR A 15 18.49 14.73 16.82
CA THR A 15 19.68 14.71 17.65
C THR A 15 20.95 14.40 16.84
N ASP A 16 20.89 13.37 16.00
CA ASP A 16 22.01 12.94 15.16
C ASP A 16 22.42 14.03 14.15
N ILE A 17 21.44 14.74 13.57
CA ILE A 17 21.70 15.90 12.69
C ILE A 17 22.42 17.00 13.46
N ALA A 18 21.99 17.30 14.69
CA ALA A 18 22.65 18.31 15.51
C ALA A 18 24.10 17.93 15.89
N LEU A 19 24.31 16.67 16.25
CA LEU A 19 25.65 16.13 16.54
C LEU A 19 26.56 16.09 15.31
N ALA A 20 25.98 15.87 14.13
CA ALA A 20 26.72 15.85 12.86
C ALA A 20 26.98 17.25 12.27
N ALA A 21 26.62 18.34 12.94
CA ALA A 21 26.76 19.72 12.42
C ALA A 21 28.20 20.06 12.01
N ALA A 22 29.21 19.51 12.70
CA ALA A 22 30.62 19.68 12.36
C ALA A 22 31.09 18.85 11.14
N VAL A 23 30.24 17.94 10.64
CA VAL A 23 30.53 17.06 9.50
C VAL A 23 29.41 17.21 8.46
N PRO A 24 29.46 18.27 7.62
CA PRO A 24 28.34 18.63 6.73
C PRO A 24 27.88 17.48 5.81
N ALA A 25 28.81 16.63 5.42
CA ALA A 25 28.55 15.46 4.61
C ALA A 25 27.62 14.45 5.29
N ARG A 26 27.85 14.13 6.56
CA ARG A 26 27.02 13.24 7.36
C ARG A 26 25.68 13.89 7.68
N ALA A 27 25.69 15.16 8.06
CA ALA A 27 24.47 15.92 8.35
C ALA A 27 23.51 15.95 7.14
N ALA A 28 24.04 16.10 5.90
CA ALA A 28 23.23 16.10 4.69
C ALA A 28 22.50 14.76 4.47
N VAL A 29 23.17 13.62 4.65
CA VAL A 29 22.57 12.29 4.53
C VAL A 29 21.45 12.11 5.59
N LEU A 30 21.71 12.46 6.84
CA LEU A 30 20.70 12.38 7.92
C LEU A 30 19.49 13.28 7.64
N GLN A 31 19.71 14.45 7.03
CA GLN A 31 18.61 15.32 6.61
C GLN A 31 17.76 14.71 5.49
N VAL A 32 18.35 13.94 4.54
CA VAL A 32 17.57 13.17 3.56
C VAL A 32 16.74 12.10 4.26
N GLN A 33 17.30 11.36 5.20
CA GLN A 33 16.58 10.34 5.98
C GLN A 33 15.40 10.97 6.75
N ARG A 34 15.60 12.14 7.34
CA ARG A 34 14.52 12.91 7.98
C ARG A 34 13.45 13.34 6.99
N ALA A 35 13.81 13.77 5.77
CA ALA A 35 12.86 14.12 4.72
C ALA A 35 12.04 12.90 4.28
N ILE A 36 12.65 11.73 4.17
CA ILE A 36 11.95 10.46 3.93
C ILE A 36 10.94 10.15 5.06
N LEU A 37 11.33 10.35 6.31
CA LEU A 37 10.42 10.16 7.43
C LEU A 37 9.22 11.14 7.36
N TRP A 38 9.44 12.40 6.99
CA TRP A 38 8.35 13.36 6.76
C TRP A 38 7.39 12.91 5.66
N LEU A 39 7.90 12.39 4.52
CA LEU A 39 7.04 11.82 3.46
C LEU A 39 6.14 10.71 4.00
N ARG A 40 6.70 9.84 4.84
CA ARG A 40 5.96 8.71 5.44
C ARG A 40 4.89 9.15 6.44
N HIS A 41 5.04 10.32 7.03
CA HIS A 41 4.05 10.99 7.88
C HIS A 41 3.11 11.93 7.11
N GLY A 42 3.09 11.90 5.77
CA GLY A 42 2.22 12.75 4.95
C GLY A 42 2.67 14.22 4.86
N ARG A 43 3.87 14.55 5.38
CA ARG A 43 4.42 15.92 5.38
C ARG A 43 5.22 16.20 4.10
N ALA A 44 4.53 16.07 2.96
CA ALA A 44 5.17 16.17 1.65
C ALA A 44 5.75 17.57 1.34
N ALA A 45 5.14 18.63 1.86
CA ALA A 45 5.62 20.00 1.62
C ALA A 45 6.98 20.24 2.30
N GLU A 46 7.10 19.88 3.58
CA GLU A 46 8.34 20.03 4.35
C GLU A 46 9.45 19.13 3.80
N ALA A 47 9.10 17.91 3.40
CA ALA A 47 10.05 17.00 2.77
C ALA A 47 10.58 17.59 1.46
N ARG A 48 9.70 18.11 0.59
CA ARG A 48 10.08 18.72 -0.70
C ARG A 48 11.00 19.92 -0.49
N GLU A 49 10.69 20.80 0.45
CA GLU A 49 11.54 21.96 0.74
C GLU A 49 12.94 21.54 1.21
N ALA A 50 13.03 20.54 2.10
CA ALA A 50 14.32 20.02 2.55
C ALA A 50 15.10 19.36 1.41
N LEU A 51 14.45 18.54 0.59
CA LEU A 51 15.08 17.86 -0.55
C LEU A 51 15.60 18.86 -1.58
N ASN A 52 14.87 19.95 -1.89
CA ASN A 52 15.34 20.97 -2.81
C ASN A 52 16.64 21.64 -2.33
N ARG A 53 16.76 21.93 -1.02
CA ARG A 53 18.02 22.46 -0.46
C ARG A 53 19.17 21.45 -0.57
N LEU A 54 18.90 20.18 -0.33
CA LEU A 54 19.90 19.12 -0.39
C LEU A 54 20.35 18.83 -1.83
N HIS A 55 19.45 18.96 -2.81
CA HIS A 55 19.82 18.92 -4.24
C HIS A 55 20.74 20.07 -4.63
N ALA A 56 20.44 21.30 -4.21
CA ALA A 56 21.32 22.43 -4.44
C ALA A 56 22.71 22.21 -3.82
N GLN A 57 22.76 21.65 -2.61
CA GLN A 57 24.05 21.28 -1.97
C GLN A 57 24.79 20.20 -2.75
N ALA A 58 24.10 19.16 -3.24
CA ALA A 58 24.71 18.08 -4.01
C ALA A 58 25.28 18.53 -5.36
N LEU A 59 24.71 19.59 -5.97
CA LEU A 59 25.27 20.21 -7.19
C LEU A 59 26.59 20.93 -6.91
N VAL A 60 26.73 21.59 -5.76
CA VAL A 60 27.95 22.30 -5.38
C VAL A 60 29.03 21.35 -4.87
N HIS A 61 28.62 20.34 -4.10
CA HIS A 61 29.50 19.33 -3.49
C HIS A 61 29.07 17.92 -3.84
N PRO A 62 29.38 17.41 -5.07
CA PRO A 62 28.95 16.10 -5.52
C PRO A 62 29.50 14.98 -4.62
N ARG A 63 28.60 14.08 -4.17
CA ARG A 63 28.93 12.92 -3.35
C ARG A 63 28.01 11.78 -3.69
N VAL A 64 28.55 10.58 -3.85
CA VAL A 64 27.80 9.40 -4.27
C VAL A 64 26.78 8.99 -3.20
N ASP A 65 27.14 9.03 -1.91
CA ASP A 65 26.26 8.69 -0.82
C ASP A 65 25.04 9.63 -0.73
N LEU A 66 25.26 10.94 -0.81
CA LEU A 66 24.17 11.92 -0.82
C LEU A 66 23.27 11.75 -2.05
N ALA A 67 23.85 11.58 -3.24
CA ALA A 67 23.10 11.38 -4.46
C ALA A 67 22.24 10.10 -4.42
N ALA A 68 22.77 8.99 -3.90
CA ALA A 68 22.04 7.74 -3.75
C ALA A 68 20.85 7.88 -2.79
N TRP A 69 21.02 8.53 -1.63
CA TRP A 69 19.94 8.84 -0.71
C TRP A 69 18.89 9.77 -1.31
N LEU A 70 19.30 10.79 -2.09
CA LEU A 70 18.38 11.69 -2.79
C LEU A 70 17.54 10.94 -3.82
N HIS A 71 18.12 10.01 -4.60
CA HIS A 71 17.36 9.18 -5.53
C HIS A 71 16.34 8.29 -4.83
N LEU A 72 16.68 7.71 -3.66
CA LEU A 72 15.69 7.00 -2.84
C LEU A 72 14.55 7.94 -2.42
N ALA A 73 14.88 9.13 -1.90
CA ALA A 73 13.87 10.11 -1.46
C ALA A 73 12.96 10.58 -2.60
N GLU A 74 13.52 10.82 -3.80
CA GLU A 74 12.74 11.14 -5.01
C GLU A 74 11.81 10.00 -5.42
N GLY A 75 12.30 8.76 -5.37
CA GLY A 75 11.50 7.58 -5.64
C GLY A 75 10.33 7.47 -4.68
N LEU A 76 10.56 7.70 -3.38
CA LEU A 76 9.51 7.68 -2.37
C LEU A 76 8.55 8.87 -2.49
N THR A 77 9.05 10.06 -2.88
CA THR A 77 8.17 11.19 -3.18
C THR A 77 7.19 10.84 -4.30
N ALA A 78 7.68 10.24 -5.39
CA ALA A 78 6.81 9.79 -6.48
C ALA A 78 5.85 8.68 -6.04
N TYR A 79 6.31 7.73 -5.22
CA TYR A 79 5.49 6.64 -4.69
C TYR A 79 4.32 7.15 -3.84
N PHE A 80 4.55 8.14 -2.97
CA PHE A 80 3.51 8.68 -2.09
C PHE A 80 2.60 9.72 -2.78
N SER A 81 3.04 10.37 -3.87
CA SER A 81 2.24 11.40 -4.56
C SER A 81 1.37 10.89 -5.70
N ALA A 82 1.76 9.79 -6.37
CA ALA A 82 1.08 9.32 -7.59
C ALA A 82 1.12 7.78 -7.75
N PHE A 83 1.31 7.03 -6.68
CA PHE A 83 1.36 5.57 -6.67
C PHE A 83 2.24 4.92 -7.75
N GLY A 84 3.31 5.60 -8.16
CA GLY A 84 4.34 4.88 -8.84
C GLY A 84 4.84 5.36 -10.18
N GLY A 85 4.33 6.42 -10.75
CA GLY A 85 4.90 6.93 -12.01
C GLY A 85 6.41 7.23 -11.89
N GLY A 86 7.27 6.29 -12.31
CA GLY A 86 8.73 6.41 -12.25
C GLY A 86 9.37 6.21 -10.86
N ALA A 87 8.59 5.86 -9.83
CA ALA A 87 9.10 5.61 -8.47
C ALA A 87 10.12 4.47 -8.44
N GLY A 88 9.76 3.33 -9.01
CA GLY A 88 10.64 2.15 -9.05
C GLY A 88 11.95 2.40 -9.77
N GLU A 89 11.95 3.20 -10.84
CA GLU A 89 13.17 3.54 -11.58
C GLU A 89 14.15 4.36 -10.72
N ARG A 90 13.64 5.35 -9.97
CA ARG A 90 14.48 6.16 -9.07
C ARG A 90 15.06 5.33 -7.93
N VAL A 91 14.26 4.43 -7.34
CA VAL A 91 14.72 3.51 -6.29
C VAL A 91 15.75 2.54 -6.84
N ARG A 92 15.58 2.02 -8.08
CA ARG A 92 16.61 1.18 -8.74
C ARG A 92 17.91 1.93 -8.96
N ARG A 93 17.88 3.22 -9.34
CA ARG A 93 19.09 4.05 -9.44
C ARG A 93 19.78 4.19 -8.10
N ALA A 94 19.04 4.50 -7.03
CA ALA A 94 19.57 4.55 -5.68
C ALA A 94 20.21 3.22 -5.28
N HIS A 95 19.56 2.09 -5.56
CA HIS A 95 20.06 0.73 -5.30
C HIS A 95 21.38 0.46 -6.01
N VAL A 96 21.49 0.75 -7.32
CA VAL A 96 22.71 0.56 -8.09
C VAL A 96 23.86 1.41 -7.54
N MET A 97 23.59 2.69 -7.23
CA MET A 97 24.59 3.57 -6.64
C MET A 97 25.03 3.10 -5.26
N ALA A 98 24.09 2.68 -4.40
CA ALA A 98 24.37 2.15 -3.08
C ALA A 98 25.28 0.91 -3.14
N ARG A 99 24.97 -0.02 -4.04
CA ARG A 99 25.77 -1.24 -4.26
C ARG A 99 27.18 -0.91 -4.71
N HIS A 100 27.37 -0.02 -5.69
CA HIS A 100 28.71 0.35 -6.18
C HIS A 100 29.52 1.12 -5.15
N ALA A 101 28.88 1.89 -4.26
CA ALA A 101 29.54 2.66 -3.23
C ALA A 101 29.71 1.89 -1.89
N GLY A 102 29.27 0.62 -1.81
CA GLY A 102 29.36 -0.18 -0.58
C GLY A 102 28.42 0.31 0.54
N LEU A 103 27.33 1.00 0.22
CA LEU A 103 26.36 1.54 1.18
C LEU A 103 25.30 0.48 1.55
N GLY A 104 25.72 -0.56 2.25
CA GLY A 104 24.91 -1.75 2.49
C GLY A 104 23.54 -1.48 3.12
N VAL A 105 23.45 -0.59 4.13
CA VAL A 105 22.17 -0.22 4.75
C VAL A 105 21.23 0.45 3.74
N LEU A 106 21.72 1.40 2.94
CA LEU A 106 20.92 2.03 1.89
C LEU A 106 20.48 1.03 0.82
N GLN A 107 21.37 0.10 0.44
CA GLN A 107 21.03 -0.97 -0.49
C GLN A 107 19.87 -1.82 0.04
N ALA A 108 19.94 -2.26 1.31
CA ALA A 108 18.87 -3.03 1.95
C ALA A 108 17.55 -2.24 2.03
N GLN A 109 17.61 -0.94 2.30
CA GLN A 109 16.43 -0.08 2.26
C GLN A 109 15.82 0.01 0.85
N CYS A 110 16.65 0.16 -0.19
CA CYS A 110 16.18 0.15 -1.58
C CYS A 110 15.54 -1.19 -1.94
N ASP A 111 16.17 -2.32 -1.56
CA ASP A 111 15.61 -3.65 -1.80
C ASP A 111 14.26 -3.83 -1.10
N ALA A 112 14.11 -3.41 0.16
CA ALA A 112 12.84 -3.49 0.89
C ALA A 112 11.72 -2.68 0.21
N TRP A 113 12.03 -1.48 -0.31
CA TRP A 113 11.07 -0.69 -1.07
C TRP A 113 10.75 -1.27 -2.45
N LEU A 114 11.74 -1.84 -3.14
CA LEU A 114 11.53 -2.53 -4.42
C LEU A 114 10.68 -3.79 -4.24
N ALA A 115 10.84 -4.53 -3.13
CA ALA A 115 9.95 -5.64 -2.77
C ALA A 115 8.50 -5.17 -2.56
N GLN A 116 8.31 -4.05 -1.84
CA GLN A 116 6.99 -3.43 -1.65
C GLN A 116 6.36 -3.01 -2.99
N MET A 117 7.14 -2.37 -3.87
CA MET A 117 6.67 -1.94 -5.20
C MET A 117 6.35 -3.14 -6.09
N ALA A 118 7.16 -4.21 -6.05
CA ALA A 118 6.90 -5.44 -6.78
C ALA A 118 5.61 -6.13 -6.33
N PHE A 119 5.28 -6.11 -5.01
CA PHE A 119 3.97 -6.56 -4.53
C PHE A 119 2.83 -5.74 -5.15
N VAL A 120 2.93 -4.42 -5.16
CA VAL A 120 1.91 -3.54 -5.77
C VAL A 120 1.79 -3.80 -7.27
N GLU A 121 2.88 -4.06 -7.97
CA GLU A 121 2.92 -4.36 -9.41
C GLU A 121 2.54 -5.82 -9.73
N ARG A 122 2.22 -6.64 -8.71
CA ARG A 122 1.93 -8.08 -8.83
C ARG A 122 3.05 -8.90 -9.49
N ASP A 123 4.29 -8.49 -9.31
CA ASP A 123 5.50 -9.16 -9.81
C ASP A 123 6.16 -10.01 -8.71
N ILE A 124 5.78 -11.29 -8.63
CA ILE A 124 6.28 -12.22 -7.61
C ILE A 124 7.79 -12.46 -7.72
N GLU A 125 8.35 -12.49 -8.93
CA GLU A 125 9.77 -12.78 -9.13
C GLU A 125 10.65 -11.65 -8.59
N ARG A 126 10.26 -10.40 -8.86
CA ARG A 126 10.94 -9.23 -8.32
C ARG A 126 10.74 -9.10 -6.81
N LEU A 127 9.55 -9.41 -6.30
CA LEU A 127 9.29 -9.43 -4.86
C LEU A 127 10.21 -10.40 -4.16
N VAL A 128 10.29 -11.64 -4.61
CA VAL A 128 11.16 -12.69 -4.03
C VAL A 128 12.62 -12.27 -4.10
N THR A 129 13.08 -11.76 -5.24
CA THR A 129 14.47 -11.31 -5.42
C THR A 129 14.85 -10.25 -4.40
N HIS A 130 14.07 -9.19 -4.30
CA HIS A 130 14.37 -8.06 -3.42
C HIS A 130 14.13 -8.38 -1.94
N ALA A 131 13.10 -9.18 -1.61
CA ALA A 131 12.88 -9.61 -0.23
C ALA A 131 14.05 -10.48 0.28
N THR A 132 14.50 -11.43 -0.52
CA THR A 132 15.65 -12.29 -0.18
C THR A 132 16.92 -11.45 -0.01
N ALA A 133 17.17 -10.49 -0.91
CA ALA A 133 18.32 -9.58 -0.81
C ALA A 133 18.28 -8.73 0.46
N THR A 134 17.10 -8.19 0.84
CA THR A 134 16.91 -7.44 2.08
C THR A 134 17.25 -8.29 3.31
N LEU A 135 16.74 -9.52 3.37
CA LEU A 135 16.91 -10.43 4.52
C LEU A 135 18.35 -10.96 4.65
N ALA A 136 19.09 -11.06 3.54
CA ALA A 136 20.48 -11.49 3.53
C ALA A 136 21.48 -10.34 3.81
N GLY A 137 21.04 -9.09 3.65
CA GLY A 137 21.87 -7.89 3.77
C GLY A 137 21.91 -7.31 5.19
N PRO A 138 22.68 -6.21 5.38
CA PRO A 138 22.70 -5.47 6.63
C PRO A 138 21.47 -4.56 6.76
N ALA A 139 20.27 -5.16 6.80
CA ALA A 139 19.01 -4.44 6.93
C ALA A 139 18.90 -3.79 8.32
N ASP A 140 18.54 -2.50 8.35
CA ASP A 140 18.10 -1.85 9.57
C ASP A 140 16.63 -2.21 9.89
N ASP A 141 16.17 -1.84 11.07
CA ASP A 141 14.81 -2.13 11.52
C ASP A 141 13.72 -1.52 10.60
N SER A 142 14.00 -0.39 9.95
CA SER A 142 13.09 0.21 8.97
C SER A 142 12.96 -0.62 7.69
N ALA A 143 14.07 -1.14 7.16
CA ALA A 143 14.06 -2.06 6.01
C ALA A 143 13.39 -3.40 6.39
N ALA A 144 13.70 -3.92 7.58
CA ALA A 144 13.09 -5.11 8.15
C ALA A 144 11.56 -4.98 8.26
N CYS A 145 11.07 -3.87 8.82
CA CYS A 145 9.64 -3.60 8.89
C CYS A 145 8.99 -3.53 7.50
N ARG A 146 9.64 -2.90 6.52
CA ARG A 146 9.12 -2.74 5.16
C ARG A 146 9.03 -4.08 4.43
N VAL A 147 10.08 -4.88 4.44
CA VAL A 147 10.06 -6.20 3.78
C VAL A 147 9.08 -7.14 4.46
N ALA A 148 8.96 -7.08 5.79
CA ALA A 148 7.96 -7.86 6.53
C ALA A 148 6.53 -7.50 6.13
N SER A 149 6.24 -6.20 5.93
CA SER A 149 4.94 -5.75 5.43
C SER A 149 4.65 -6.31 4.03
N ALA A 150 5.61 -6.25 3.11
CA ALA A 150 5.47 -6.77 1.76
C ALA A 150 5.24 -8.30 1.74
N LEU A 151 6.00 -9.05 2.55
CA LEU A 151 5.86 -10.50 2.65
C LEU A 151 4.57 -10.91 3.37
N GLY A 152 4.16 -10.16 4.40
CA GLY A 152 2.87 -10.37 5.06
C GLY A 152 1.70 -10.23 4.08
N MET A 153 1.68 -9.16 3.29
CA MET A 153 0.68 -8.97 2.24
C MET A 153 0.74 -10.03 1.16
N ALA A 154 1.94 -10.47 0.76
CA ALA A 154 2.12 -11.52 -0.24
C ALA A 154 1.55 -12.86 0.24
N TRP A 155 1.74 -13.22 1.51
CA TRP A 155 1.18 -14.42 2.10
C TRP A 155 -0.33 -14.33 2.37
N ASP A 156 -0.84 -13.13 2.71
CA ASP A 156 -2.30 -12.90 2.75
C ASP A 156 -2.93 -13.09 1.36
N LEU A 157 -2.28 -12.57 0.30
CA LEU A 157 -2.71 -12.80 -1.10
C LEU A 157 -2.66 -14.29 -1.45
N ALA A 158 -1.61 -15.00 -1.03
CA ALA A 158 -1.45 -16.44 -1.21
C ALA A 158 -2.40 -17.29 -0.33
N GLN A 159 -3.24 -16.65 0.48
CA GLN A 159 -4.21 -17.29 1.38
C GLN A 159 -3.59 -18.13 2.50
N ASP A 160 -2.42 -17.76 2.98
CA ASP A 160 -1.84 -18.31 4.21
C ASP A 160 -1.77 -17.23 5.31
N PRO A 161 -2.87 -16.97 6.02
CA PRO A 161 -2.94 -15.94 7.05
C PRO A 161 -2.07 -16.26 8.28
N ALA A 162 -1.71 -17.51 8.51
CA ALA A 162 -0.84 -17.88 9.61
C ALA A 162 0.60 -17.40 9.37
N VAL A 163 1.13 -17.66 8.17
CA VAL A 163 2.44 -17.16 7.75
C VAL A 163 2.43 -15.62 7.64
N ALA A 164 1.39 -15.05 7.05
CA ALA A 164 1.24 -13.59 6.97
C ALA A 164 1.31 -12.93 8.37
N THR A 165 0.60 -13.48 9.34
CA THR A 165 0.59 -13.00 10.73
C THR A 165 1.98 -13.04 11.36
N ALA A 166 2.77 -14.08 11.09
CA ALA A 166 4.15 -14.19 11.59
C ALA A 166 5.04 -13.07 11.04
N TRP A 167 4.93 -12.76 9.73
CA TRP A 167 5.66 -11.66 9.10
C TRP A 167 5.23 -10.29 9.65
N TYR A 168 3.94 -10.02 9.79
CA TYR A 168 3.47 -8.77 10.40
C TYR A 168 3.94 -8.63 11.84
N ALA A 169 3.95 -9.71 12.62
CA ALA A 169 4.45 -9.68 14.00
C ALA A 169 5.96 -9.38 14.05
N TRP A 170 6.73 -9.92 13.12
CA TRP A 170 8.16 -9.63 13.02
C TRP A 170 8.41 -8.16 12.62
N GLY A 171 7.70 -7.65 11.64
CA GLY A 171 7.80 -6.25 11.21
C GLY A 171 7.38 -5.26 12.30
N ARG A 172 6.35 -5.59 13.10
CA ARG A 172 5.97 -4.76 14.28
C ARG A 172 7.08 -4.68 15.32
N ARG A 173 7.78 -5.80 15.59
CA ARG A 173 8.93 -5.77 16.51
C ARG A 173 10.04 -4.85 16.00
N ALA A 174 10.38 -4.94 14.71
CA ALA A 174 11.37 -4.08 14.09
C ALA A 174 10.98 -2.60 14.17
N ALA A 175 9.76 -2.24 13.74
CA ALA A 175 9.28 -0.84 13.83
C ALA A 175 9.28 -0.31 15.27
N SER A 176 8.89 -1.14 16.25
CA SER A 176 8.88 -0.77 17.65
C SER A 176 10.30 -0.61 18.22
N ALA A 177 11.26 -1.44 17.82
CA ALA A 177 12.66 -1.32 18.22
C ALA A 177 13.26 0.00 17.71
N GLU A 178 13.04 0.32 16.45
CA GLU A 178 13.48 1.56 15.80
C GLU A 178 12.78 2.81 16.36
N GLY A 179 11.55 2.67 16.87
CA GLY A 179 10.67 3.80 17.19
C GLY A 179 10.09 4.45 15.94
N ASP A 180 9.85 3.66 14.90
CA ASP A 180 9.34 4.07 13.60
C ASP A 180 7.80 3.99 13.58
N ASP A 181 7.15 5.00 14.13
CA ASP A 181 5.68 5.06 14.20
C ASP A 181 5.03 5.07 12.81
N ALA A 182 5.65 5.73 11.82
CA ALA A 182 5.15 5.72 10.44
C ALA A 182 5.24 4.33 9.79
N GLY A 183 6.30 3.56 10.09
CA GLY A 183 6.42 2.17 9.66
C GLY A 183 5.37 1.28 10.29
N LEU A 184 5.15 1.46 11.58
CA LEU A 184 4.13 0.73 12.33
C LEU A 184 2.72 1.03 11.80
N ALA A 185 2.38 2.31 11.59
CA ALA A 185 1.10 2.74 11.03
C ALA A 185 0.85 2.11 9.65
N ALA A 186 1.83 2.19 8.76
CA ALA A 186 1.73 1.62 7.41
C ALA A 186 1.56 0.09 7.45
N LEU A 187 2.25 -0.61 8.32
CA LEU A 187 2.14 -2.06 8.47
C LEU A 187 0.76 -2.46 8.99
N LEU A 188 0.24 -1.77 10.01
CA LEU A 188 -1.09 -2.02 10.56
C LEU A 188 -2.18 -1.75 9.53
N TYR A 189 -2.06 -0.64 8.78
CA TYR A 189 -2.98 -0.33 7.67
C TYR A 189 -2.97 -1.45 6.62
N ASN A 190 -1.79 -1.86 6.13
CA ASN A 190 -1.67 -2.90 5.12
C ASN A 190 -2.27 -4.24 5.59
N GLN A 191 -2.03 -4.63 6.85
CA GLN A 191 -2.63 -5.82 7.43
C GLN A 191 -4.16 -5.76 7.46
N MET A 192 -4.73 -4.62 7.83
CA MET A 192 -6.19 -4.45 7.86
C MET A 192 -6.78 -4.38 6.46
N GLN A 193 -6.09 -3.74 5.51
CA GLN A 193 -6.50 -3.70 4.12
C GLN A 193 -6.60 -5.12 3.52
N MET A 194 -5.56 -5.94 3.70
CA MET A 194 -5.58 -7.33 3.20
C MET A 194 -6.71 -8.15 3.84
N ARG A 195 -6.97 -7.95 5.13
CA ARG A 195 -8.08 -8.61 5.82
C ARG A 195 -9.45 -8.14 5.31
N ALA A 196 -9.62 -6.86 5.06
CA ALA A 196 -10.86 -6.30 4.50
C ALA A 196 -11.11 -6.80 3.07
N VAL A 197 -10.07 -6.83 2.23
CA VAL A 197 -10.14 -7.39 0.87
C VAL A 197 -10.61 -8.85 0.93
N ARG A 198 -10.03 -9.68 1.79
CA ARG A 198 -10.43 -11.08 1.95
C ARG A 198 -11.90 -11.23 2.37
N ILE A 199 -12.37 -10.42 3.34
CA ILE A 199 -13.76 -10.41 3.79
C ILE A 199 -14.70 -9.99 2.66
N ARG A 200 -14.33 -8.96 1.90
CA ARG A 200 -15.11 -8.49 0.75
C ARG A 200 -15.21 -9.57 -0.33
N HIS A 201 -14.11 -10.26 -0.65
CA HIS A 201 -14.11 -11.35 -1.62
C HIS A 201 -14.97 -12.54 -1.17
N ALA A 202 -14.89 -12.93 0.11
CA ALA A 202 -15.75 -13.96 0.69
C ALA A 202 -17.24 -13.58 0.58
N ALA A 203 -17.60 -12.34 0.90
CA ALA A 203 -18.96 -11.86 0.76
C ALA A 203 -19.46 -11.85 -0.70
N LEU A 204 -18.60 -11.54 -1.66
CA LEU A 204 -18.91 -11.61 -3.10
C LEU A 204 -19.06 -13.04 -3.60
N ALA A 205 -18.39 -13.98 -2.98
CA ALA A 205 -18.55 -15.43 -3.23
C ALA A 205 -19.75 -16.05 -2.48
N GLY A 206 -20.48 -15.25 -1.67
CA GLY A 206 -21.61 -15.74 -0.87
C GLY A 206 -21.22 -16.42 0.44
N GLU A 207 -19.98 -16.25 0.89
CA GLU A 207 -19.45 -16.81 2.14
C GLU A 207 -19.67 -15.85 3.32
N PRO A 208 -19.96 -16.35 4.54
CA PRO A 208 -20.11 -15.50 5.72
C PRO A 208 -18.76 -14.88 6.12
N GLY A 209 -18.76 -13.60 6.50
CA GLY A 209 -17.55 -12.86 6.85
C GLY A 209 -17.51 -12.32 8.28
N GLU A 210 -16.30 -12.01 8.77
CA GLU A 210 -16.02 -11.44 10.11
C GLU A 210 -15.96 -9.89 10.09
N ALA A 211 -16.77 -9.22 9.26
CA ALA A 211 -16.71 -7.77 9.05
C ALA A 211 -16.76 -6.91 10.34
N PRO A 212 -17.60 -7.21 11.37
CA PRO A 212 -17.67 -6.36 12.56
C PRO A 212 -16.35 -6.26 13.34
N ALA A 213 -15.63 -7.37 13.49
CA ALA A 213 -14.36 -7.37 14.22
C ALA A 213 -13.27 -6.55 13.51
N VAL A 214 -13.32 -6.46 12.17
CA VAL A 214 -12.34 -5.73 11.38
C VAL A 214 -12.62 -4.24 11.36
N LEU A 215 -13.89 -3.81 11.44
CA LEU A 215 -14.26 -2.40 11.60
C LEU A 215 -13.62 -1.77 12.84
N LEU A 216 -13.63 -2.46 13.98
CA LEU A 216 -12.97 -1.99 15.20
C LEU A 216 -11.45 -1.81 14.98
N GLY A 217 -10.82 -2.68 14.18
CA GLY A 217 -9.42 -2.56 13.80
C GLY A 217 -9.14 -1.33 12.93
N VAL A 218 -10.01 -1.04 11.97
CA VAL A 218 -9.90 0.15 11.11
C VAL A 218 -10.05 1.44 11.91
N ASP A 219 -11.03 1.51 12.83
CA ASP A 219 -11.21 2.65 13.70
C ASP A 219 -9.97 2.88 14.60
N SER A 220 -9.37 1.80 15.11
CA SER A 220 -8.14 1.87 15.91
C SER A 220 -6.95 2.41 15.12
N ILE A 221 -6.85 2.11 13.83
CA ILE A 221 -5.78 2.67 12.96
C ILE A 221 -5.96 4.17 12.79
N GLY A 222 -7.17 4.66 12.55
CA GLY A 222 -7.43 6.09 12.44
C GLY A 222 -7.01 6.84 13.71
N HIS A 223 -7.36 6.32 14.88
CA HIS A 223 -6.92 6.89 16.15
C HIS A 223 -5.40 6.83 16.35
N PHE A 224 -4.75 5.77 15.91
CA PHE A 224 -3.29 5.66 16.00
C PHE A 224 -2.61 6.68 15.08
N ASP A 225 -3.07 6.83 13.82
CA ASP A 225 -2.55 7.81 12.87
C ASP A 225 -2.66 9.24 13.42
N ASP A 226 -3.79 9.59 14.02
CA ASP A 226 -3.98 10.89 14.69
C ASP A 226 -3.00 11.10 15.84
N ALA A 227 -2.77 10.05 16.65
CA ALA A 227 -1.86 10.11 17.80
C ALA A 227 -0.38 10.27 17.41
N VAL A 228 0.05 9.68 16.29
CA VAL A 228 1.45 9.76 15.81
C VAL A 228 1.73 10.95 14.88
N GLY A 229 0.72 11.75 14.58
CA GLY A 229 0.86 12.98 13.79
C GLY A 229 0.61 12.81 12.29
N GLY A 230 -0.16 11.80 11.92
CA GLY A 230 -0.60 11.51 10.56
C GLY A 230 0.20 10.41 9.86
N SER A 231 -0.41 9.83 8.84
CA SER A 231 0.23 8.90 7.90
C SER A 231 0.12 9.41 6.47
N ALA A 232 0.98 8.91 5.60
CA ALA A 232 0.97 9.28 4.18
C ALA A 232 -0.31 8.82 3.43
N ARG A 233 -1.17 8.01 4.08
CA ARG A 233 -2.36 7.40 3.51
C ARG A 233 -3.57 7.44 4.44
N GLY A 234 -3.65 8.40 5.33
CA GLY A 234 -4.78 8.57 6.23
C GLY A 234 -6.12 8.78 5.50
N ASP A 235 -6.07 9.31 4.29
CA ASP A 235 -7.19 9.49 3.35
C ASP A 235 -7.81 8.17 2.85
N LEU A 236 -7.10 7.04 2.94
CA LEU A 236 -7.58 5.73 2.50
C LEU A 236 -8.37 4.98 3.58
N THR A 237 -8.21 5.33 4.84
CA THR A 237 -8.92 4.68 5.96
C THR A 237 -10.45 4.79 5.84
N PRO A 238 -11.05 5.94 5.43
CA PRO A 238 -12.48 6.03 5.18
C PRO A 238 -12.99 5.08 4.08
N LEU A 239 -12.22 4.87 3.01
CA LEU A 239 -12.58 3.93 1.95
C LEU A 239 -12.57 2.48 2.44
N LEU A 240 -11.57 2.10 3.24
CA LEU A 240 -11.50 0.79 3.87
C LEU A 240 -12.71 0.54 4.79
N ARG A 241 -13.08 1.56 5.58
CA ARG A 241 -14.29 1.52 6.41
C ARG A 241 -15.55 1.33 5.55
N ALA A 242 -15.68 2.08 4.46
CA ALA A 242 -16.83 2.00 3.57
C ALA A 242 -17.00 0.61 2.93
N GLN A 243 -15.89 -0.03 2.53
CA GLN A 243 -15.92 -1.41 2.02
C GLN A 243 -16.49 -2.39 3.06
N LEU A 244 -16.07 -2.28 4.32
CA LEU A 244 -16.55 -3.16 5.39
C LEU A 244 -18.02 -2.90 5.73
N LEU A 245 -18.44 -1.63 5.77
CA LEU A 245 -19.86 -1.25 5.95
C LEU A 245 -20.72 -1.79 4.80
N THR A 246 -20.22 -1.76 3.56
CA THR A 246 -20.89 -2.36 2.40
C THR A 246 -21.09 -3.87 2.58
N VAL A 247 -20.11 -4.58 3.10
CA VAL A 247 -20.20 -6.02 3.40
C VAL A 247 -21.22 -6.29 4.51
N GLN A 248 -21.30 -5.41 5.51
CA GLN A 248 -22.26 -5.52 6.62
C GLN A 248 -23.70 -5.19 6.22
N GLY A 249 -23.91 -4.58 5.04
CA GLY A 249 -25.21 -4.11 4.59
C GLY A 249 -25.61 -2.73 5.13
N ASP A 250 -24.70 -2.02 5.78
CA ASP A 250 -24.92 -0.62 6.20
C ASP A 250 -24.63 0.33 5.03
N PHE A 251 -25.47 0.24 4.01
CA PHE A 251 -25.32 0.99 2.76
C PHE A 251 -25.49 2.51 2.98
N ALA A 252 -26.32 2.89 3.95
CA ALA A 252 -26.56 4.29 4.27
C ALA A 252 -25.34 4.98 4.86
N ALA A 253 -24.53 4.26 5.64
CA ALA A 253 -23.26 4.76 6.16
C ALA A 253 -22.11 4.63 5.15
N ALA A 254 -22.11 3.60 4.28
CA ALA A 254 -21.05 3.35 3.32
C ALA A 254 -21.03 4.35 2.15
N ALA A 255 -22.19 4.64 1.56
CA ALA A 255 -22.30 5.46 0.36
C ALA A 255 -21.69 6.88 0.51
N PRO A 256 -21.97 7.64 1.58
CA PRO A 256 -21.36 8.96 1.76
C PRO A 256 -19.84 8.92 1.87
N LEU A 257 -19.26 7.89 2.49
CA LEU A 257 -17.82 7.73 2.60
C LEU A 257 -17.18 7.46 1.23
N LEU A 258 -17.79 6.58 0.42
CA LEU A 258 -17.33 6.33 -0.95
C LEU A 258 -17.43 7.60 -1.80
N GLU A 259 -18.55 8.32 -1.77
CA GLU A 259 -18.71 9.55 -2.54
C GLU A 259 -17.72 10.64 -2.18
N ALA A 260 -17.44 10.80 -0.88
CA ALA A 260 -16.55 11.86 -0.41
C ALA A 260 -15.06 11.58 -0.73
N HIS A 261 -14.62 10.32 -0.67
CA HIS A 261 -13.20 9.98 -0.69
C HIS A 261 -12.72 9.30 -1.98
N LEU A 262 -13.63 8.66 -2.75
CA LEU A 262 -13.23 7.94 -3.96
C LEU A 262 -12.64 8.84 -5.06
N PRO A 263 -13.17 10.04 -5.37
CA PRO A 263 -12.61 10.89 -6.42
C PRO A 263 -11.16 11.29 -6.17
N GLU A 264 -10.81 11.67 -4.95
CA GLU A 264 -9.45 12.04 -4.57
C GLU A 264 -8.50 10.83 -4.58
N ALA A 265 -8.98 9.69 -4.09
CA ALA A 265 -8.22 8.45 -4.10
C ALA A 265 -7.91 7.98 -5.54
N MET A 266 -8.86 8.07 -6.46
CA MET A 266 -8.64 7.77 -7.88
C MET A 266 -7.64 8.74 -8.52
N ALA A 267 -7.76 10.03 -8.25
CA ALA A 267 -6.84 11.04 -8.74
C ALA A 267 -5.40 10.85 -8.20
N SER A 268 -5.25 10.34 -6.97
CA SER A 268 -3.96 10.06 -6.34
C SER A 268 -3.34 8.70 -6.72
N GLY A 269 -3.95 7.95 -7.66
CA GLY A 269 -3.37 6.73 -8.24
C GLY A 269 -3.98 5.41 -7.78
N LEU A 270 -5.10 5.43 -7.04
CA LEU A 270 -5.90 4.22 -6.77
C LEU A 270 -6.77 3.78 -7.96
N ALA A 271 -6.46 4.24 -9.17
CA ALA A 271 -7.20 3.87 -10.37
C ALA A 271 -7.30 2.34 -10.59
N ARG A 272 -6.33 1.56 -10.08
CA ARG A 272 -6.33 0.10 -10.17
C ARG A 272 -7.50 -0.58 -9.43
N THR A 273 -8.04 0.04 -8.39
CA THR A 273 -9.16 -0.45 -7.59
C THR A 273 -10.41 0.42 -7.74
N GLY A 274 -10.31 1.53 -8.46
CA GLY A 274 -11.36 2.52 -8.59
C GLY A 274 -12.66 1.94 -9.14
N GLY A 275 -12.59 1.15 -10.20
CA GLY A 275 -13.75 0.50 -10.79
C GLY A 275 -14.50 -0.41 -9.82
N SER A 276 -13.78 -1.17 -8.97
CA SER A 276 -14.41 -2.03 -7.98
C SER A 276 -15.07 -1.25 -6.84
N LEU A 277 -14.50 -0.10 -6.44
CA LEU A 277 -15.11 0.80 -5.46
C LEU A 277 -16.33 1.55 -6.04
N LEU A 278 -16.30 1.92 -7.32
CA LEU A 278 -17.47 2.46 -8.01
C LEU A 278 -18.62 1.46 -8.05
N ALA A 279 -18.33 0.18 -8.29
CA ALA A 279 -19.35 -0.87 -8.25
C ALA A 279 -19.90 -1.10 -6.83
N ASP A 280 -19.07 -0.96 -5.78
CA ASP A 280 -19.54 -0.99 -4.39
C ASP A 280 -20.45 0.21 -4.08
N LEU A 281 -20.14 1.40 -4.56
CA LEU A 281 -21.02 2.57 -4.45
C LEU A 281 -22.34 2.36 -5.21
N ALA A 282 -22.29 1.81 -6.42
CA ALA A 282 -23.49 1.44 -7.18
C ALA A 282 -24.35 0.43 -6.41
N TRP A 283 -23.74 -0.54 -5.75
CA TRP A 283 -24.45 -1.50 -4.89
C TRP A 283 -25.12 -0.84 -3.70
N CYS A 284 -24.45 0.09 -3.04
CA CYS A 284 -25.06 0.86 -1.94
C CYS A 284 -26.31 1.61 -2.43
N TRP A 285 -26.24 2.33 -3.56
CA TRP A 285 -27.39 3.05 -4.12
C TRP A 285 -28.51 2.13 -4.59
N ALA A 286 -28.21 0.96 -5.16
CA ALA A 286 -29.20 -0.03 -5.54
C ALA A 286 -30.01 -0.55 -4.32
N ASN A 287 -29.36 -0.65 -3.16
CA ASN A 287 -30.00 -1.13 -1.93
C ASN A 287 -30.71 -0.04 -1.13
N THR A 288 -30.40 1.24 -1.36
CA THR A 288 -31.10 2.38 -0.74
C THR A 288 -32.23 2.95 -1.62
N GLY A 289 -32.49 2.34 -2.78
CA GLY A 289 -33.61 2.71 -3.65
C GLY A 289 -33.27 3.72 -4.77
N GLU A 290 -32.01 4.13 -4.87
CA GLU A 290 -31.51 5.10 -5.86
C GLU A 290 -31.13 4.42 -7.20
N ALA A 291 -32.09 3.71 -7.83
CA ALA A 291 -31.83 2.85 -8.98
C ALA A 291 -31.14 3.56 -10.16
N SER A 292 -31.52 4.81 -10.45
CA SER A 292 -30.91 5.57 -11.57
C SER A 292 -29.44 5.91 -11.30
N ARG A 293 -29.09 6.27 -10.06
CA ARG A 293 -27.69 6.53 -9.67
C ARG A 293 -26.88 5.24 -9.68
N ALA A 294 -27.45 4.16 -9.14
CA ALA A 294 -26.83 2.85 -9.16
C ALA A 294 -26.50 2.38 -10.58
N ARG A 295 -27.46 2.58 -11.53
CA ARG A 295 -27.24 2.23 -12.92
C ARG A 295 -26.12 3.02 -13.57
N ALA A 296 -26.10 4.33 -13.42
CA ALA A 296 -25.07 5.19 -14.00
C ALA A 296 -23.65 4.82 -13.53
N LEU A 297 -23.49 4.56 -12.22
CA LEU A 297 -22.21 4.15 -11.64
C LEU A 297 -21.80 2.74 -12.07
N ALA A 298 -22.74 1.80 -12.16
CA ALA A 298 -22.47 0.45 -12.66
C ALA A 298 -22.01 0.46 -14.12
N ASP A 299 -22.65 1.26 -14.96
CA ASP A 299 -22.27 1.40 -16.38
C ASP A 299 -20.88 2.06 -16.50
N GLN A 300 -20.56 3.05 -15.66
CA GLN A 300 -19.22 3.64 -15.59
C GLN A 300 -18.17 2.60 -15.18
N ALA A 301 -18.41 1.85 -14.11
CA ALA A 301 -17.50 0.80 -13.63
C ALA A 301 -17.32 -0.32 -14.68
N ALA A 302 -18.39 -0.66 -15.42
CA ALA A 302 -18.31 -1.65 -16.48
C ALA A 302 -17.43 -1.20 -17.66
N VAL A 303 -17.43 0.09 -18.01
CA VAL A 303 -16.53 0.63 -19.05
C VAL A 303 -15.06 0.50 -18.63
N GLU A 304 -14.73 0.74 -17.36
CA GLU A 304 -13.36 0.62 -16.87
C GLU A 304 -12.81 -0.81 -16.96
N VAL A 305 -13.68 -1.82 -16.77
CA VAL A 305 -13.26 -3.24 -16.83
C VAL A 305 -13.18 -3.79 -18.25
N LEU A 306 -13.95 -3.22 -19.16
CA LEU A 306 -13.99 -3.64 -20.56
C LEU A 306 -12.93 -2.94 -21.43
N ALA A 307 -12.24 -1.95 -20.91
CA ALA A 307 -11.10 -1.35 -21.59
C ALA A 307 -10.00 -2.42 -21.71
N GLU A 308 -9.87 -2.98 -22.91
CA GLU A 308 -8.90 -4.06 -23.26
C GLU A 308 -7.45 -3.68 -22.91
N ASP A 309 -7.17 -2.39 -22.78
CA ASP A 309 -5.89 -1.80 -22.40
C ASP A 309 -5.80 -1.40 -20.92
N SER A 310 -6.64 -1.92 -20.03
CA SER A 310 -6.43 -1.71 -18.59
C SER A 310 -5.42 -2.73 -18.05
N PRO A 311 -4.11 -2.56 -18.33
CA PRO A 311 -3.07 -3.50 -17.89
C PRO A 311 -2.86 -3.46 -16.38
N HIS A 312 -3.70 -2.69 -15.66
CA HIS A 312 -3.48 -2.33 -14.28
C HIS A 312 -4.55 -2.81 -13.30
N CYS A 313 -5.60 -3.50 -13.77
CA CYS A 313 -6.57 -4.10 -12.86
C CYS A 313 -6.03 -5.45 -12.36
N ASP A 314 -5.79 -5.56 -11.06
CA ASP A 314 -5.39 -6.83 -10.44
C ASP A 314 -6.47 -7.90 -10.66
N LEU A 315 -6.08 -9.18 -10.77
CA LEU A 315 -7.02 -10.26 -11.07
C LEU A 315 -8.12 -10.39 -10.02
N ASP A 316 -7.75 -10.25 -8.75
CA ASP A 316 -8.67 -10.25 -7.62
C ASP A 316 -9.66 -9.08 -7.65
N GLU A 317 -9.20 -7.87 -7.98
CA GLU A 317 -10.06 -6.71 -8.11
C GLU A 317 -10.97 -6.78 -9.36
N ARG A 318 -10.47 -7.33 -10.47
CA ARG A 318 -11.29 -7.59 -11.67
C ARG A 318 -12.41 -8.58 -11.39
N ALA A 319 -12.08 -9.66 -10.67
CA ALA A 319 -13.07 -10.65 -10.26
C ALA A 319 -14.13 -10.05 -9.32
N ALA A 320 -13.69 -9.26 -8.33
CA ALA A 320 -14.56 -8.57 -7.40
C ALA A 320 -15.47 -7.55 -8.10
N LEU A 321 -14.94 -6.78 -9.06
CA LEU A 321 -15.70 -5.82 -9.86
C LEU A 321 -16.80 -6.53 -10.65
N HIS A 322 -16.47 -7.60 -11.40
CA HIS A 322 -17.46 -8.35 -12.14
C HIS A 322 -18.52 -8.98 -11.24
N ALA A 323 -18.13 -9.57 -10.10
CA ALA A 323 -19.06 -10.15 -9.13
C ALA A 323 -20.03 -9.09 -8.57
N ARG A 324 -19.51 -7.91 -8.22
CA ARG A 324 -20.34 -6.81 -7.74
C ARG A 324 -21.29 -6.27 -8.82
N LEU A 325 -20.80 -6.08 -10.05
CA LEU A 325 -21.66 -5.67 -11.16
C LEU A 325 -22.78 -6.68 -11.45
N ALA A 326 -22.49 -7.99 -11.36
CA ALA A 326 -23.54 -9.01 -11.48
C ALA A 326 -24.64 -8.83 -10.43
N GLN A 327 -24.27 -8.55 -9.17
CA GLN A 327 -25.21 -8.28 -8.08
C GLN A 327 -26.02 -6.99 -8.33
N VAL A 328 -25.37 -5.91 -8.76
CA VAL A 328 -26.04 -4.62 -9.05
C VAL A 328 -27.05 -4.78 -10.18
N TYR A 329 -26.63 -5.37 -11.31
CA TYR A 329 -27.55 -5.55 -12.45
C TYR A 329 -28.68 -6.52 -12.15
N ALA A 330 -28.48 -7.56 -11.36
CA ALA A 330 -29.55 -8.42 -10.88
C ALA A 330 -30.56 -7.64 -10.03
N ARG A 331 -30.09 -6.76 -9.13
CA ARG A 331 -30.94 -5.89 -8.30
C ARG A 331 -31.72 -4.87 -9.11
N LEU A 332 -31.18 -4.44 -10.24
CA LEU A 332 -31.81 -3.50 -11.20
C LEU A 332 -32.71 -4.18 -12.24
N ASN A 333 -33.00 -5.48 -12.11
CA ASN A 333 -33.78 -6.28 -13.08
C ASN A 333 -33.19 -6.32 -14.49
N GLU A 334 -31.86 -6.41 -14.60
CA GLU A 334 -31.10 -6.54 -15.85
C GLU A 334 -30.44 -7.93 -15.96
N PRO A 335 -31.21 -9.00 -16.13
CA PRO A 335 -30.69 -10.38 -16.02
C PRO A 335 -29.62 -10.72 -17.03
N GLY A 336 -29.67 -10.16 -18.24
CA GLY A 336 -28.66 -10.40 -19.27
C GLY A 336 -27.30 -9.81 -18.95
N LEU A 337 -27.26 -8.62 -18.31
CA LEU A 337 -26.01 -8.02 -17.82
C LEU A 337 -25.51 -8.75 -16.59
N ALA A 338 -26.40 -9.09 -15.65
CA ALA A 338 -26.07 -9.85 -14.46
C ALA A 338 -25.41 -11.19 -14.79
N GLN A 339 -25.95 -11.94 -15.76
CA GLN A 339 -25.39 -13.21 -16.21
C GLN A 339 -23.99 -13.02 -16.82
N ARG A 340 -23.82 -12.07 -17.76
CA ARG A 340 -22.52 -11.81 -18.41
C ARG A 340 -21.43 -11.47 -17.39
N HIS A 341 -21.74 -10.59 -16.44
CA HIS A 341 -20.78 -10.23 -15.39
C HIS A 341 -20.55 -11.39 -14.42
N GLY A 342 -21.55 -12.22 -14.13
CA GLY A 342 -21.39 -13.43 -13.32
C GLY A 342 -20.43 -14.44 -13.94
N GLU A 343 -20.57 -14.72 -15.25
CA GLU A 343 -19.67 -15.61 -16.00
C GLU A 343 -18.23 -15.05 -16.03
N ALA A 344 -18.07 -13.75 -16.27
CA ALA A 344 -16.79 -13.08 -16.27
C ALA A 344 -16.13 -13.10 -14.86
N ALA A 345 -16.92 -12.98 -13.80
CA ALA A 345 -16.44 -13.09 -12.42
C ALA A 345 -15.88 -14.50 -12.15
N GLN A 346 -16.59 -15.55 -12.56
CA GLN A 346 -16.14 -16.93 -12.38
C GLN A 346 -14.80 -17.19 -13.08
N ALA A 347 -14.64 -16.71 -14.32
CA ALA A 347 -13.38 -16.83 -15.05
C ALA A 347 -12.25 -16.08 -14.34
N ALA A 348 -12.49 -14.83 -13.93
CA ALA A 348 -11.49 -14.02 -13.24
C ALA A 348 -11.10 -14.60 -11.87
N TRP A 349 -12.04 -15.19 -11.10
CA TRP A 349 -11.72 -15.90 -9.86
C TRP A 349 -10.85 -17.15 -10.09
N ALA A 350 -11.05 -17.86 -11.21
CA ALA A 350 -10.20 -19.00 -11.55
C ALA A 350 -8.75 -18.57 -11.85
N ASP A 351 -8.58 -17.47 -12.59
CA ASP A 351 -7.27 -16.87 -12.89
C ASP A 351 -6.57 -16.39 -11.61
N ASP A 352 -7.30 -15.70 -10.74
CA ASP A 352 -6.81 -15.25 -9.44
C ASP A 352 -6.37 -16.42 -8.55
N ALA A 353 -7.16 -17.50 -8.49
CA ALA A 353 -6.79 -18.70 -7.76
C ALA A 353 -5.50 -19.36 -8.32
N ALA A 354 -5.29 -19.32 -9.62
CA ALA A 354 -4.05 -19.79 -10.23
C ALA A 354 -2.86 -18.92 -9.85
N GLN A 355 -3.03 -17.60 -9.87
CA GLN A 355 -2.01 -16.64 -9.43
C GLN A 355 -1.64 -16.84 -7.95
N ARG A 356 -2.62 -16.98 -7.06
CA ARG A 356 -2.39 -17.22 -5.61
C ARG A 356 -1.56 -18.50 -5.38
N ARG A 357 -1.88 -19.60 -6.09
CA ARG A 357 -1.08 -20.83 -6.01
C ARG A 357 0.35 -20.65 -6.50
N LEU A 358 0.54 -19.86 -7.56
CA LEU A 358 1.90 -19.51 -8.04
C LEU A 358 2.67 -18.75 -6.95
N TRP A 359 2.04 -17.74 -6.35
CA TRP A 359 2.67 -16.94 -5.30
C TRP A 359 3.06 -17.77 -4.08
N ALA A 360 2.13 -18.62 -3.57
CA ALA A 360 2.42 -19.52 -2.45
C ALA A 360 3.65 -20.40 -2.73
N ARG A 361 3.69 -21.01 -3.93
CA ARG A 361 4.81 -21.86 -4.34
C ARG A 361 6.12 -21.07 -4.43
N ARG A 362 6.15 -19.93 -5.10
CA ARG A 362 7.38 -19.14 -5.28
C ARG A 362 7.93 -18.59 -3.96
N LEU A 363 7.07 -18.15 -3.06
CA LEU A 363 7.46 -17.73 -1.71
C LEU A 363 8.04 -18.88 -0.89
N ALA A 364 7.42 -20.05 -0.95
CA ALA A 364 7.91 -21.25 -0.25
C ALA A 364 9.25 -21.74 -0.82
N GLU A 365 9.41 -21.81 -2.13
CA GLU A 365 10.66 -22.20 -2.83
C GLU A 365 11.82 -21.29 -2.45
N ALA A 366 11.54 -19.99 -2.24
CA ALA A 366 12.53 -19.00 -1.81
C ALA A 366 12.84 -19.03 -0.30
N GLY A 367 12.23 -19.92 0.47
CA GLY A 367 12.44 -20.00 1.92
C GLY A 367 11.79 -18.86 2.72
N LEU A 368 10.83 -18.15 2.12
CA LEU A 368 10.16 -16.98 2.73
C LEU A 368 8.89 -17.37 3.51
N GLY A 369 8.75 -18.64 3.91
CA GLY A 369 7.63 -19.15 4.72
C GLY A 369 7.69 -18.77 6.19
N THR A 370 8.84 -18.32 6.71
CA THR A 370 8.99 -17.94 8.11
C THR A 370 9.94 -16.74 8.22
N PRO A 371 9.65 -15.75 9.09
CA PRO A 371 10.58 -14.67 9.35
C PRO A 371 11.86 -15.17 10.05
N PRO A 372 12.97 -14.44 9.93
CA PRO A 372 14.20 -14.70 10.69
C PRO A 372 13.95 -14.74 12.20
N ARG A 373 14.77 -15.52 12.93
CA ARG A 373 14.68 -15.62 14.41
C ARG A 373 15.20 -14.38 15.11
#